data_a786eb257a7c193d76be14398f5af81d
#
_entry.id   a786eb257a7c193d76be14398f5af81d
#
_cell.length_a   1.000
_cell.length_b   1.000
_cell.length_c   1.000
_cell.angle_alpha   90.00
_cell.angle_beta   90.00
_cell.angle_gamma   90.00
#
_symmetry.space_group_name_H-M   'P 1'
#
loop_
_entity.id
_entity.type
_entity.pdbx_description
1 polymer ?
#
loop_
_entity_poly.entity_id
_entity_poly.type
_entity_poly.pdbx_seq_one_letter_code
_entity_poly.pdbx_strand_id
1 'polypeptide(L)'
;EGLALDGAEDAVTVSGVPAVIQNPVAGTDDAGNQLNPENYKETVEKPVSCQVTRQGTGWIVTISDLPYQTPVTVNFRCTAQESVNGMEIVNTAQAYADNAQKVKDSSKIWVNSPVLNVEKTTDKPFYKYGDIITYRIVLTQEQTGCVARNVTLQDVIDTQGVRLLKDSVILMDEKGNVADADVQINDDNTFLMSTGRTLVRDSRYSICDNDKGGLFEQVMYNPLDCQEQKSMIVEYQAAVIDAALAGQKVHNTAVADSSEKIPATGETETEVHSPILEIVKESDKKEYASGEKGYYKLTVRQLREDVTDQNIVIEDKLETQGASIVKDSIFVKKNGIELKDAKIEADDTGFVIQTGASLSDMDKIEVCYEVVFK
;
A
#
# COMPACT_ATOMS: atom_id res chain seq x y z
N GLU A 1 7.36 -13.76 -26.09
CA GLU A 1 7.92 -12.53 -25.47
C GLU A 1 7.83 -12.65 -23.96
N GLY A 2 8.80 -12.09 -23.21
CA GLY A 2 8.80 -12.08 -21.76
C GLY A 2 9.67 -13.13 -21.08
N LEU A 3 10.20 -14.11 -21.78
CA LEU A 3 11.32 -14.93 -21.32
C LEU A 3 12.60 -14.49 -22.06
N ALA A 4 13.65 -14.21 -21.32
CA ALA A 4 14.97 -14.01 -21.87
C ALA A 4 15.78 -15.30 -21.70
N LEU A 5 16.39 -15.79 -22.80
CA LEU A 5 17.44 -16.82 -22.68
C LEU A 5 18.55 -16.26 -21.82
N ASP A 6 19.05 -17.07 -20.89
CA ASP A 6 20.24 -16.76 -20.14
C ASP A 6 21.39 -16.47 -21.13
N GLY A 7 22.18 -15.44 -20.88
CA GLY A 7 23.26 -15.01 -21.76
C GLY A 7 24.53 -15.87 -21.69
N ALA A 8 24.56 -16.87 -20.83
CA ALA A 8 25.68 -17.79 -20.68
C ALA A 8 25.86 -18.67 -21.92
N GLU A 9 27.09 -19.02 -22.28
CA GLU A 9 27.39 -19.88 -23.44
C GLU A 9 26.78 -21.28 -23.30
N ASP A 10 26.51 -21.74 -22.07
CA ASP A 10 25.90 -23.02 -21.73
C ASP A 10 24.39 -22.96 -21.48
N ALA A 11 23.74 -21.83 -21.80
CA ALA A 11 22.29 -21.67 -21.62
C ALA A 11 21.46 -22.69 -22.41
N VAL A 12 22.02 -23.25 -23.49
CA VAL A 12 21.42 -24.32 -24.27
C VAL A 12 22.43 -25.46 -24.38
N THR A 13 22.06 -26.63 -23.84
CA THR A 13 22.90 -27.82 -23.91
C THR A 13 22.15 -28.95 -24.63
N VAL A 14 22.90 -29.72 -25.40
CA VAL A 14 22.34 -30.86 -26.18
C VAL A 14 23.06 -32.14 -25.74
N SER A 15 22.30 -33.16 -25.44
CA SER A 15 22.83 -34.47 -25.05
C SER A 15 22.13 -35.59 -25.79
N GLY A 16 22.76 -36.75 -25.85
CA GLY A 16 22.24 -37.94 -26.55
C GLY A 16 22.54 -37.95 -28.06
N VAL A 17 23.30 -36.95 -28.58
CA VAL A 17 23.75 -36.99 -29.99
C VAL A 17 24.79 -38.07 -30.17
N PRO A 18 24.60 -39.05 -31.06
CA PRO A 18 25.57 -40.12 -31.29
C PRO A 18 26.82 -39.59 -31.99
N ALA A 19 27.99 -40.10 -31.60
CA ALA A 19 29.25 -39.66 -32.24
C ALA A 19 29.39 -40.18 -33.69
N VAL A 20 28.83 -41.33 -33.96
CA VAL A 20 28.89 -41.99 -35.30
C VAL A 20 27.59 -42.73 -35.57
N ILE A 21 27.26 -42.89 -36.86
CA ILE A 21 26.12 -43.69 -37.32
C ILE A 21 26.59 -45.11 -37.66
N GLN A 22 25.89 -46.11 -37.13
CA GLN A 22 26.01 -47.48 -37.53
C GLN A 22 24.85 -47.84 -38.49
N ASN A 23 25.18 -48.08 -39.74
CA ASN A 23 24.19 -48.52 -40.71
C ASN A 23 24.12 -50.04 -40.74
N PRO A 24 22.93 -50.66 -40.83
CA PRO A 24 22.80 -52.06 -41.10
C PRO A 24 23.37 -52.37 -42.47
N VAL A 25 24.16 -53.40 -42.58
CA VAL A 25 24.69 -53.87 -43.87
C VAL A 25 23.69 -54.82 -44.48
N ALA A 26 23.21 -54.43 -45.65
CA ALA A 26 22.44 -55.35 -46.50
C ALA A 26 23.39 -56.12 -47.41
N GLY A 27 23.42 -57.42 -47.28
CA GLY A 27 24.29 -58.27 -48.06
C GLY A 27 24.00 -59.76 -47.84
N THR A 28 24.80 -60.59 -48.49
CA THR A 28 24.79 -62.04 -48.36
C THR A 28 26.14 -62.48 -47.70
N ASP A 29 26.12 -63.53 -46.89
CA ASP A 29 27.33 -64.19 -46.43
C ASP A 29 28.04 -64.95 -47.56
N ASP A 30 29.22 -65.50 -47.26
CA ASP A 30 29.98 -66.28 -48.26
C ASP A 30 29.24 -67.53 -48.71
N ALA A 31 28.15 -67.92 -48.05
CA ALA A 31 27.29 -69.05 -48.39
C ALA A 31 26.02 -68.62 -49.19
N GLY A 32 25.89 -67.31 -49.47
CA GLY A 32 24.76 -66.73 -50.24
C GLY A 32 23.49 -66.49 -49.40
N ASN A 33 23.54 -66.58 -48.05
CA ASN A 33 22.41 -66.29 -47.22
C ASN A 33 22.33 -64.80 -46.98
N GLN A 34 21.11 -64.23 -46.90
CA GLN A 34 20.93 -62.85 -46.56
C GLN A 34 21.41 -62.56 -45.11
N LEU A 35 22.27 -61.59 -44.97
CA LEU A 35 22.74 -61.13 -43.63
C LEU A 35 21.58 -60.50 -42.85
N ASN A 36 21.40 -60.97 -41.62
CA ASN A 36 20.40 -60.33 -40.73
C ASN A 36 20.88 -58.92 -40.33
N PRO A 37 20.16 -57.87 -40.70
CA PRO A 37 20.53 -56.47 -40.40
C PRO A 37 20.72 -56.19 -38.92
N GLU A 38 20.14 -56.98 -38.04
CA GLU A 38 20.31 -56.81 -36.58
C GLU A 38 21.70 -57.26 -36.08
N ASN A 39 22.34 -58.20 -36.80
CA ASN A 39 23.60 -58.84 -36.40
C ASN A 39 24.81 -58.33 -37.17
N TYR A 40 24.63 -57.74 -38.34
CA TYR A 40 25.71 -57.20 -39.15
C TYR A 40 25.55 -55.69 -39.34
N LYS A 41 26.33 -54.91 -38.59
CA LYS A 41 26.37 -53.45 -38.66
C LYS A 41 27.77 -53.05 -39.06
N GLU A 42 27.88 -52.40 -40.23
CA GLU A 42 29.12 -51.72 -40.59
C GLU A 42 29.10 -50.33 -39.95
N THR A 43 30.12 -50.04 -39.17
CA THR A 43 30.29 -48.70 -38.62
C THR A 43 30.81 -47.81 -39.76
N VAL A 44 29.91 -47.08 -40.39
CA VAL A 44 30.33 -45.97 -41.24
C VAL A 44 30.68 -44.84 -40.30
N GLU A 45 31.97 -44.55 -40.17
CA GLU A 45 32.44 -43.38 -39.37
C GLU A 45 32.01 -42.07 -40.05
N LYS A 46 30.73 -41.82 -40.06
CA LYS A 46 30.19 -40.51 -40.45
C LYS A 46 29.95 -39.74 -39.15
N PRO A 47 30.80 -38.74 -38.85
CA PRO A 47 30.62 -37.98 -37.63
C PRO A 47 29.28 -37.22 -37.69
N VAL A 48 28.54 -37.31 -36.61
CA VAL A 48 27.32 -36.53 -36.43
C VAL A 48 27.68 -35.15 -35.93
N SER A 49 27.33 -34.13 -36.69
CA SER A 49 27.51 -32.73 -36.25
C SER A 49 26.25 -32.25 -35.54
N CYS A 50 26.47 -31.55 -34.46
CA CYS A 50 25.41 -30.86 -33.72
C CYS A 50 25.81 -29.38 -33.58
N GLN A 51 24.94 -28.49 -34.00
CA GLN A 51 25.16 -27.05 -33.90
C GLN A 51 23.95 -26.37 -33.26
N VAL A 52 24.21 -25.50 -32.30
CA VAL A 52 23.20 -24.65 -31.65
C VAL A 52 23.36 -23.23 -32.17
N THR A 53 22.30 -22.66 -32.72
CA THR A 53 22.26 -21.30 -33.25
C THR A 53 21.15 -20.50 -32.55
N ARG A 54 21.48 -19.33 -32.02
CA ARG A 54 20.49 -18.42 -31.41
C ARG A 54 19.75 -17.70 -32.57
N GLN A 55 18.40 -17.64 -32.44
CA GLN A 55 17.54 -16.93 -33.36
C GLN A 55 16.47 -16.13 -32.62
N GLY A 56 16.62 -14.80 -32.56
CA GLY A 56 15.72 -13.94 -31.82
C GLY A 56 15.68 -14.30 -30.32
N THR A 57 14.50 -14.58 -29.83
CA THR A 57 14.26 -15.02 -28.44
C THR A 57 14.37 -16.54 -28.24
N GLY A 58 14.68 -17.29 -29.31
CA GLY A 58 14.77 -18.73 -29.31
C GLY A 58 16.11 -19.24 -29.81
N TRP A 59 16.16 -20.52 -30.12
CA TRP A 59 17.34 -21.21 -30.62
C TRP A 59 16.93 -22.30 -31.61
N ILE A 60 17.88 -22.69 -32.48
CA ILE A 60 17.77 -23.82 -33.40
C ILE A 60 18.91 -24.78 -33.09
N VAL A 61 18.59 -26.04 -32.90
CA VAL A 61 19.57 -27.13 -32.86
C VAL A 61 19.50 -27.86 -34.20
N THR A 62 20.63 -27.88 -34.92
CA THR A 62 20.77 -28.61 -36.17
C THR A 62 21.65 -29.83 -35.90
N ILE A 63 21.13 -31.03 -36.23
CA ILE A 63 21.84 -32.30 -36.12
C ILE A 63 21.89 -32.89 -37.51
N SER A 64 23.10 -33.27 -37.99
CA SER A 64 23.26 -33.72 -39.38
C SER A 64 22.53 -35.03 -39.71
N ASP A 65 22.55 -35.96 -38.79
CA ASP A 65 21.92 -37.27 -38.91
C ASP A 65 21.48 -37.79 -37.57
N LEU A 66 20.30 -38.41 -37.49
CA LEU A 66 19.78 -38.99 -36.24
C LEU A 66 19.27 -40.41 -36.50
N PRO A 67 19.93 -41.45 -35.97
CA PRO A 67 19.50 -42.85 -36.15
C PRO A 67 18.14 -43.11 -35.48
N TYR A 68 17.49 -44.20 -35.95
CA TYR A 68 16.25 -44.68 -35.40
C TYR A 68 16.35 -44.94 -33.87
N GLN A 69 15.32 -44.53 -33.14
CA GLN A 69 15.24 -44.67 -31.68
C GLN A 69 16.40 -44.02 -30.88
N THR A 70 17.03 -42.98 -31.42
CA THR A 70 18.07 -42.23 -30.71
C THR A 70 17.44 -40.95 -30.14
N PRO A 71 17.19 -40.91 -28.80
CA PRO A 71 16.66 -39.73 -28.20
C PRO A 71 17.74 -38.66 -28.06
N VAL A 72 17.41 -37.41 -28.43
CA VAL A 72 18.25 -36.25 -28.18
C VAL A 72 17.50 -35.34 -27.23
N THR A 73 18.19 -34.91 -26.19
CA THR A 73 17.64 -34.01 -25.20
C THR A 73 18.27 -32.63 -25.35
N VAL A 74 17.44 -31.61 -25.45
CA VAL A 74 17.85 -30.21 -25.44
C VAL A 74 17.39 -29.54 -24.18
N ASN A 75 18.34 -29.08 -23.36
CA ASN A 75 18.09 -28.33 -22.14
C ASN A 75 18.38 -26.86 -22.40
N PHE A 76 17.54 -25.98 -21.87
CA PHE A 76 17.80 -24.54 -21.94
C PHE A 76 17.29 -23.84 -20.69
N ARG A 77 17.92 -22.72 -20.35
CA ARG A 77 17.54 -21.84 -19.24
C ARG A 77 16.98 -20.54 -19.75
N CYS A 78 15.89 -20.10 -19.13
CA CYS A 78 15.29 -18.80 -19.39
C CYS A 78 15.00 -18.10 -18.07
N THR A 79 15.14 -16.78 -18.07
CA THR A 79 14.73 -15.91 -16.97
C THR A 79 13.42 -15.22 -17.33
N ALA A 80 12.42 -15.31 -16.44
CA ALA A 80 11.18 -14.55 -16.60
C ALA A 80 11.45 -13.06 -16.36
N GLN A 81 10.96 -12.22 -17.26
CA GLN A 81 11.06 -10.76 -17.13
C GLN A 81 9.87 -10.20 -16.36
N GLU A 82 10.00 -9.01 -15.77
CA GLU A 82 8.89 -8.34 -15.04
C GLU A 82 7.62 -8.21 -15.91
N SER A 83 7.77 -8.00 -17.20
CA SER A 83 6.66 -7.83 -18.14
C SER A 83 5.71 -9.03 -18.24
N VAL A 84 6.08 -10.18 -17.67
CA VAL A 84 5.26 -11.42 -17.69
C VAL A 84 4.75 -11.81 -16.31
N ASN A 85 4.90 -10.96 -15.33
CA ASN A 85 4.31 -11.17 -14.00
C ASN A 85 2.80 -11.39 -14.12
N GLY A 86 2.30 -12.46 -13.46
CA GLY A 86 0.88 -12.84 -13.50
C GLY A 86 0.40 -13.43 -14.84
N MET A 87 1.29 -13.78 -15.74
CA MET A 87 0.94 -14.28 -17.08
C MET A 87 1.21 -15.77 -17.27
N GLU A 88 0.41 -16.40 -18.15
CA GLU A 88 0.72 -17.72 -18.69
C GLU A 88 1.73 -17.59 -19.82
N ILE A 89 2.82 -18.33 -19.74
CA ILE A 89 3.82 -18.43 -20.79
C ILE A 89 3.70 -19.77 -21.49
N VAL A 90 3.56 -19.70 -22.82
CA VAL A 90 3.52 -20.88 -23.68
C VAL A 90 4.85 -20.98 -24.41
N ASN A 91 5.56 -22.08 -24.19
CA ASN A 91 6.76 -22.44 -24.96
C ASN A 91 6.44 -23.55 -25.95
N THR A 92 6.77 -23.36 -27.23
CA THR A 92 6.52 -24.32 -28.30
C THR A 92 7.83 -24.76 -28.92
N ALA A 93 8.06 -26.06 -28.93
CA ALA A 93 9.14 -26.69 -29.65
C ALA A 93 8.62 -27.28 -30.97
N GLN A 94 9.47 -27.27 -32.00
CA GLN A 94 9.18 -27.86 -33.31
C GLN A 94 10.40 -28.66 -33.75
N ALA A 95 10.15 -29.83 -34.39
CA ALA A 95 11.18 -30.61 -34.99
C ALA A 95 10.76 -30.97 -36.45
N TYR A 96 11.71 -30.94 -37.36
CA TYR A 96 11.52 -31.30 -38.74
C TYR A 96 12.85 -31.79 -39.35
N ALA A 97 12.77 -32.54 -40.42
CA ALA A 97 13.91 -32.97 -41.21
C ALA A 97 13.51 -32.97 -42.71
N ASP A 98 14.50 -33.01 -43.60
CA ASP A 98 14.24 -33.03 -45.08
C ASP A 98 13.34 -34.20 -45.51
N ASN A 99 13.41 -35.31 -44.78
CA ASN A 99 12.68 -36.55 -45.07
C ASN A 99 11.58 -36.87 -44.04
N ALA A 100 11.24 -35.94 -43.13
CA ALA A 100 10.25 -36.14 -42.10
C ALA A 100 9.27 -34.98 -42.01
N GLN A 101 8.03 -35.29 -41.63
CA GLN A 101 7.02 -34.26 -41.40
C GLN A 101 7.37 -33.46 -40.16
N LYS A 102 7.02 -32.16 -40.21
CA LYS A 102 7.14 -31.24 -39.10
C LYS A 102 6.20 -31.64 -37.95
N VAL A 103 6.76 -31.75 -36.76
CA VAL A 103 6.03 -31.99 -35.53
C VAL A 103 6.23 -30.83 -34.56
N LYS A 104 5.29 -30.64 -33.66
CA LYS A 104 5.38 -29.59 -32.63
C LYS A 104 4.72 -30.07 -31.35
N ASP A 105 5.22 -29.54 -30.24
CA ASP A 105 4.62 -29.69 -28.91
C ASP A 105 4.80 -28.40 -28.12
N SER A 106 3.98 -28.19 -27.09
CA SER A 106 3.97 -26.98 -26.31
C SER A 106 3.84 -27.27 -24.83
N SER A 107 4.56 -26.52 -24.01
CA SER A 107 4.44 -26.51 -22.55
C SER A 107 3.96 -25.15 -22.08
N LYS A 108 3.20 -25.14 -21.00
CA LYS A 108 2.64 -23.95 -20.38
C LYS A 108 3.13 -23.81 -18.95
N ILE A 109 3.53 -22.60 -18.58
CA ILE A 109 3.91 -22.25 -17.21
C ILE A 109 3.24 -20.93 -16.81
N TRP A 110 2.98 -20.76 -15.52
CA TRP A 110 2.52 -19.48 -14.96
C TRP A 110 3.69 -18.78 -14.27
N VAL A 111 3.82 -17.49 -14.52
CA VAL A 111 4.73 -16.63 -13.76
C VAL A 111 3.91 -15.91 -12.69
N ASN A 112 4.01 -16.36 -11.47
CA ASN A 112 3.35 -15.72 -10.34
C ASN A 112 4.11 -14.44 -9.96
N SER A 113 3.36 -13.42 -9.49
CA SER A 113 3.88 -12.18 -8.94
C SER A 113 3.43 -11.97 -7.51
N PRO A 114 4.21 -11.27 -6.68
CA PRO A 114 3.75 -10.90 -5.36
C PRO A 114 2.56 -9.93 -5.48
N VAL A 115 1.68 -10.02 -4.51
CA VAL A 115 0.56 -9.09 -4.31
C VAL A 115 0.76 -8.43 -2.96
N LEU A 116 1.26 -7.20 -2.96
CA LEU A 116 1.38 -6.40 -1.75
C LEU A 116 0.00 -5.96 -1.26
N ASN A 117 -0.17 -5.90 0.06
CA ASN A 117 -1.31 -5.29 0.71
C ASN A 117 -0.83 -4.25 1.71
N VAL A 118 -1.51 -3.11 1.74
CA VAL A 118 -1.22 -1.97 2.62
C VAL A 118 -2.47 -1.67 3.43
N GLU A 119 -2.46 -2.04 4.70
CA GLU A 119 -3.51 -1.68 5.63
C GLU A 119 -3.05 -0.49 6.46
N LYS A 120 -3.77 0.65 6.35
CA LYS A 120 -3.43 1.89 7.02
C LYS A 120 -4.54 2.29 7.97
N THR A 121 -4.18 2.60 9.22
CA THR A 121 -5.12 2.93 10.30
C THR A 121 -4.60 4.07 11.15
N THR A 122 -5.47 4.66 11.97
CA THR A 122 -5.13 5.65 13.00
C THR A 122 -5.52 5.14 14.39
N ASP A 123 -4.89 5.68 15.43
CA ASP A 123 -5.13 5.27 16.83
C ASP A 123 -6.50 5.72 17.36
N LYS A 124 -7.12 6.74 16.73
CA LYS A 124 -8.44 7.25 17.13
C LYS A 124 -9.33 7.48 15.91
N PRO A 125 -10.65 7.48 16.07
CA PRO A 125 -11.60 7.73 14.98
C PRO A 125 -11.69 9.21 14.58
N PHE A 126 -11.30 10.15 15.46
CA PHE A 126 -11.30 11.59 15.22
C PHE A 126 -10.23 12.29 16.07
N TYR A 127 -9.89 13.51 15.67
CA TYR A 127 -8.90 14.37 16.32
C TYR A 127 -9.41 15.81 16.44
N LYS A 128 -8.68 16.64 17.14
CA LYS A 128 -8.91 18.08 17.27
C LYS A 128 -7.62 18.85 17.06
N TYR A 129 -7.73 20.15 16.89
CA TYR A 129 -6.57 21.04 16.86
C TYR A 129 -5.65 20.81 18.07
N GLY A 130 -4.36 20.64 17.79
CA GLY A 130 -3.34 20.36 18.79
C GLY A 130 -3.13 18.87 19.13
N ASP A 131 -3.98 17.97 18.63
CA ASP A 131 -3.80 16.53 18.83
C ASP A 131 -2.66 15.99 17.95
N ILE A 132 -2.14 14.85 18.39
CA ILE A 132 -1.20 14.02 17.62
C ILE A 132 -1.98 12.82 17.10
N ILE A 133 -1.90 12.62 15.77
CA ILE A 133 -2.40 11.45 15.06
C ILE A 133 -1.30 10.42 15.04
N THR A 134 -1.55 9.19 15.50
CA THR A 134 -0.65 8.07 15.33
C THR A 134 -1.15 7.21 14.18
N TYR A 135 -0.37 7.14 13.11
CA TYR A 135 -0.63 6.27 11.97
C TYR A 135 0.08 4.94 12.14
N ARG A 136 -0.61 3.89 11.74
CA ARG A 136 -0.08 2.53 11.69
C ARG A 136 -0.35 1.94 10.32
N ILE A 137 0.70 1.46 9.66
CA ILE A 137 0.65 0.79 8.36
C ILE A 137 1.12 -0.64 8.56
N VAL A 138 0.33 -1.60 8.12
CA VAL A 138 0.72 -3.02 8.07
C VAL A 138 0.91 -3.41 6.61
N LEU A 139 2.10 -3.87 6.29
CA LEU A 139 2.49 -4.34 4.97
C LEU A 139 2.51 -5.87 4.98
N THR A 140 1.80 -6.49 4.05
CA THR A 140 1.81 -7.95 3.84
C THR A 140 1.95 -8.28 2.36
N GLN A 141 2.30 -9.53 2.07
CA GLN A 141 2.30 -10.10 0.73
C GLN A 141 1.33 -11.28 0.70
N GLU A 142 0.33 -11.26 -0.19
CA GLU A 142 -0.83 -12.15 -0.15
C GLU A 142 -0.73 -13.36 -1.10
N GLN A 143 0.17 -13.32 -2.10
CA GLN A 143 0.30 -14.40 -3.08
C GLN A 143 1.21 -15.53 -2.56
N THR A 144 0.67 -16.74 -2.44
CA THR A 144 1.44 -17.94 -2.09
C THR A 144 2.50 -18.24 -3.16
N GLY A 145 3.69 -18.63 -2.73
CA GLY A 145 4.78 -18.98 -3.63
C GLY A 145 5.49 -17.79 -4.27
N CYS A 146 5.22 -16.57 -3.83
CA CYS A 146 5.87 -15.35 -4.29
C CYS A 146 6.55 -14.61 -3.16
N VAL A 147 7.52 -13.78 -3.51
CA VAL A 147 8.24 -12.90 -2.60
C VAL A 147 8.25 -11.49 -3.15
N ALA A 148 8.04 -10.52 -2.27
CA ALA A 148 8.24 -9.11 -2.58
C ALA A 148 9.58 -8.66 -1.98
N ARG A 149 10.58 -8.41 -2.84
CA ARG A 149 11.95 -8.07 -2.42
C ARG A 149 12.14 -6.58 -2.33
N ASN A 150 13.03 -6.17 -1.41
CA ASN A 150 13.43 -4.76 -1.25
C ASN A 150 12.19 -3.86 -1.16
N VAL A 151 11.28 -4.21 -0.26
CA VAL A 151 10.03 -3.46 -0.11
C VAL A 151 10.33 -2.02 0.29
N THR A 152 9.68 -1.09 -0.40
CA THR A 152 9.72 0.34 -0.12
C THR A 152 8.34 0.84 0.25
N LEU A 153 8.27 1.90 1.03
CA LEU A 153 7.02 2.58 1.39
C LEU A 153 7.17 4.08 1.19
N GLN A 154 6.30 4.66 0.41
CA GLN A 154 6.12 6.11 0.34
C GLN A 154 4.81 6.47 1.04
N ASP A 155 4.85 7.49 1.87
CA ASP A 155 3.67 8.01 2.57
C ASP A 155 3.54 9.52 2.35
N VAL A 156 2.32 9.99 2.13
CA VAL A 156 2.01 11.39 1.85
C VAL A 156 0.79 11.81 2.66
N ILE A 157 0.98 12.77 3.56
CA ILE A 157 -0.14 13.45 4.21
C ILE A 157 -0.55 14.63 3.32
N ASP A 158 -1.60 14.43 2.52
CA ASP A 158 -2.03 15.40 1.50
C ASP A 158 -2.70 16.66 2.09
N THR A 159 -3.07 16.61 3.36
CA THR A 159 -3.83 17.67 4.00
C THR A 159 -2.91 18.74 4.60
N GLN A 160 -3.07 19.99 4.16
CA GLN A 160 -2.40 21.13 4.79
C GLN A 160 -2.89 21.32 6.23
N GLY A 161 -2.01 21.84 7.10
CA GLY A 161 -2.34 22.04 8.52
C GLY A 161 -2.10 20.81 9.41
N VAL A 162 -1.60 19.73 8.83
CA VAL A 162 -1.03 18.60 9.56
C VAL A 162 0.49 18.58 9.32
N ARG A 163 1.27 18.25 10.32
CA ARG A 163 2.74 18.20 10.22
C ARG A 163 3.28 16.86 10.72
N LEU A 164 3.99 16.16 9.85
CA LEU A 164 4.72 14.93 10.18
C LEU A 164 5.79 15.21 11.26
N LEU A 165 5.83 14.40 12.29
CA LEU A 165 6.89 14.42 13.32
C LEU A 165 8.04 13.55 12.86
N LYS A 166 9.11 14.17 12.35
CA LYS A 166 10.21 13.50 11.62
C LYS A 166 10.86 12.35 12.39
N ASP A 167 11.05 12.51 13.71
CA ASP A 167 11.71 11.52 14.55
C ASP A 167 10.80 10.37 15.01
N SER A 168 9.54 10.36 14.55
CA SER A 168 8.54 9.37 14.97
C SER A 168 8.40 8.19 14.02
N VAL A 169 9.01 8.25 12.82
CA VAL A 169 8.86 7.20 11.81
C VAL A 169 9.71 6.00 12.18
N ILE A 170 9.07 4.87 12.47
CA ILE A 170 9.72 3.63 12.86
C ILE A 170 9.22 2.45 12.03
N LEU A 171 10.13 1.55 11.71
CA LEU A 171 9.82 0.23 11.15
C LEU A 171 9.86 -0.81 12.26
N MET A 172 8.91 -1.73 12.27
CA MET A 172 8.89 -2.89 13.16
C MET A 172 8.72 -4.18 12.36
N ASP A 173 9.29 -5.26 12.90
CA ASP A 173 9.09 -6.60 12.39
C ASP A 173 7.69 -7.15 12.75
N GLU A 174 7.35 -8.36 12.28
CA GLU A 174 6.08 -9.04 12.59
C GLU A 174 5.84 -9.30 14.09
N LYS A 175 6.87 -9.21 14.92
CA LYS A 175 6.82 -9.39 16.37
C LYS A 175 6.74 -8.07 17.14
N GLY A 176 6.79 -6.95 16.41
CA GLY A 176 6.78 -5.61 17.00
C GLY A 176 8.16 -5.11 17.47
N ASN A 177 9.25 -5.78 17.11
CA ASN A 177 10.58 -5.28 17.42
C ASN A 177 10.99 -4.22 16.40
N VAL A 178 11.57 -3.11 16.88
CA VAL A 178 12.10 -2.04 16.01
C VAL A 178 13.20 -2.59 15.13
N ALA A 179 13.12 -2.27 13.86
CA ALA A 179 14.05 -2.69 12.81
C ALA A 179 14.67 -1.48 12.11
N ASP A 180 15.90 -1.64 11.63
CA ASP A 180 16.56 -0.60 10.86
C ASP A 180 15.91 -0.45 9.47
N ALA A 181 15.78 0.81 9.04
CA ALA A 181 15.33 1.19 7.71
C ALA A 181 16.02 2.50 7.28
N ASP A 182 16.17 2.69 5.98
CA ASP A 182 16.59 3.99 5.43
C ASP A 182 15.34 4.83 5.18
N VAL A 183 15.22 5.95 5.91
CA VAL A 183 14.05 6.84 5.88
C VAL A 183 14.45 8.23 5.42
N GLN A 184 13.92 8.67 4.30
CA GLN A 184 14.07 10.02 3.76
C GLN A 184 12.78 10.79 4.00
N ILE A 185 12.85 11.90 4.75
CA ILE A 185 11.69 12.72 5.09
C ILE A 185 11.83 14.09 4.41
N ASN A 186 10.80 14.47 3.68
CA ASN A 186 10.69 15.76 3.00
C ASN A 186 9.90 16.78 3.82
N ASP A 187 10.03 18.06 3.47
CA ASP A 187 9.34 19.15 4.17
C ASP A 187 7.85 19.26 3.80
N ASP A 188 7.39 18.52 2.79
CA ASP A 188 6.01 18.47 2.32
C ASP A 188 5.15 17.39 3.00
N ASN A 189 5.54 16.91 4.18
CA ASN A 189 4.90 15.82 4.92
C ASN A 189 4.93 14.45 4.20
N THR A 190 5.92 14.25 3.34
CA THR A 190 6.16 12.99 2.65
C THR A 190 7.38 12.30 3.27
N PHE A 191 7.32 11.00 3.43
CA PHE A 191 8.52 10.20 3.63
C PHE A 191 8.61 9.04 2.64
N LEU A 192 9.85 8.65 2.33
CA LEU A 192 10.20 7.45 1.59
C LEU A 192 11.04 6.56 2.50
N MET A 193 10.60 5.32 2.69
CA MET A 193 11.29 4.30 3.48
C MET A 193 11.76 3.17 2.59
N SER A 194 13.05 2.83 2.65
CA SER A 194 13.59 1.58 2.12
C SER A 194 13.75 0.61 3.27
N THR A 195 12.94 -0.44 3.31
CA THR A 195 12.91 -1.35 4.47
C THR A 195 14.09 -2.31 4.49
N GLY A 196 14.75 -2.54 3.34
CA GLY A 196 15.77 -3.58 3.19
C GLY A 196 15.24 -5.00 3.45
N ARG A 197 13.92 -5.18 3.45
CA ARG A 197 13.26 -6.44 3.84
C ARG A 197 12.52 -7.05 2.65
N THR A 198 12.24 -8.34 2.80
CA THR A 198 11.48 -9.16 1.86
C THR A 198 10.19 -9.63 2.53
N LEU A 199 9.05 -9.45 1.90
CA LEU A 199 7.77 -9.97 2.36
C LEU A 199 7.42 -11.28 1.68
N VAL A 200 6.96 -12.26 2.49
CA VAL A 200 6.51 -13.58 2.07
C VAL A 200 5.17 -13.88 2.75
N ARG A 201 4.28 -14.57 2.05
CA ARG A 201 3.02 -15.00 2.67
C ARG A 201 3.22 -16.16 3.64
N ASP A 202 3.95 -17.17 3.21
CA ASP A 202 4.28 -18.32 4.02
C ASP A 202 5.73 -18.75 3.79
N SER A 203 6.37 -19.23 4.84
CA SER A 203 7.77 -19.68 4.84
C SER A 203 7.96 -21.07 4.20
N ARG A 204 6.93 -21.64 3.59
CA ARG A 204 6.97 -22.96 2.98
C ARG A 204 7.11 -22.87 1.48
N TYR A 205 8.31 -22.66 1.01
CA TYR A 205 8.69 -23.12 -0.31
C TYR A 205 8.98 -24.62 -0.22
N SER A 206 7.97 -25.45 -0.44
CA SER A 206 8.24 -26.83 -0.82
C SER A 206 8.62 -26.82 -2.29
N ILE A 207 9.88 -26.86 -2.55
CA ILE A 207 10.40 -27.18 -3.85
C ILE A 207 10.25 -28.68 -3.98
N CYS A 208 9.44 -29.12 -4.93
CA CYS A 208 9.36 -30.54 -5.24
C CYS A 208 10.67 -30.97 -5.88
N ASP A 209 11.52 -31.61 -5.08
CA ASP A 209 12.55 -32.46 -5.61
C ASP A 209 11.83 -33.64 -6.29
N ASN A 210 11.88 -33.70 -7.60
CA ASN A 210 11.48 -34.93 -8.24
C ASN A 210 12.75 -35.78 -8.39
N ASP A 211 12.90 -36.74 -7.52
CA ASP A 211 13.94 -37.77 -7.52
C ASP A 211 14.18 -38.50 -8.86
N LYS A 212 13.56 -38.06 -9.93
CA LYS A 212 13.59 -38.66 -11.28
C LYS A 212 14.35 -37.81 -12.32
N GLY A 213 15.24 -36.91 -11.89
CA GLY A 213 16.12 -36.18 -12.83
C GLY A 213 15.38 -35.28 -13.80
N GLY A 214 14.23 -34.79 -13.44
CA GLY A 214 13.51 -33.75 -14.19
C GLY A 214 14.14 -32.38 -14.02
N LEU A 215 14.09 -31.64 -15.08
CA LEU A 215 14.71 -30.37 -15.44
C LEU A 215 14.39 -29.15 -14.53
N PHE A 216 13.94 -29.34 -13.31
CA PHE A 216 13.61 -28.24 -12.44
C PHE A 216 14.69 -28.03 -11.41
N GLU A 217 15.60 -27.13 -11.70
CA GLU A 217 16.51 -26.60 -10.71
C GLU A 217 15.68 -25.88 -9.63
N GLN A 218 15.72 -26.41 -8.43
CA GLN A 218 15.11 -25.81 -7.27
C GLN A 218 15.83 -24.50 -6.96
N VAL A 219 15.13 -23.38 -7.06
CA VAL A 219 15.56 -22.20 -6.34
C VAL A 219 15.24 -22.47 -4.86
N MET A 220 16.20 -23.06 -4.15
CA MET A 220 16.12 -23.17 -2.70
C MET A 220 16.10 -21.79 -2.11
N TYR A 221 14.96 -21.38 -1.60
CA TYR A 221 14.89 -20.23 -0.75
C TYR A 221 15.62 -20.58 0.55
N ASN A 222 16.65 -19.83 0.89
CA ASN A 222 17.39 -20.07 2.12
C ASN A 222 16.59 -19.46 3.28
N PRO A 223 15.96 -20.25 4.16
CA PRO A 223 15.23 -19.73 5.32
C PRO A 223 16.13 -19.06 6.36
N LEU A 224 17.44 -19.00 6.10
CA LEU A 224 18.43 -18.30 6.91
C LEU A 224 18.66 -16.85 6.49
N ASP A 225 18.00 -16.37 5.44
CA ASP A 225 18.01 -14.95 5.15
C ASP A 225 17.04 -14.26 6.12
N CYS A 226 17.61 -13.76 7.23
CA CYS A 226 16.89 -13.11 8.34
C CYS A 226 16.14 -11.82 7.95
N GLN A 227 16.03 -11.53 6.66
CA GLN A 227 15.30 -10.39 6.09
C GLN A 227 13.89 -10.74 5.62
N GLU A 228 13.50 -12.02 5.64
CA GLU A 228 12.16 -12.45 5.29
C GLU A 228 11.18 -12.27 6.43
N GLN A 229 10.03 -11.69 6.11
CA GLN A 229 8.98 -11.40 7.07
C GLN A 229 7.61 -11.66 6.45
N LYS A 230 6.64 -12.07 7.27
CA LYS A 230 5.25 -12.22 6.82
C LYS A 230 4.53 -10.89 6.80
N SER A 231 4.89 -10.01 7.71
CA SER A 231 4.39 -8.65 7.78
C SER A 231 5.44 -7.69 8.29
N MET A 232 5.33 -6.45 7.94
CA MET A 232 6.06 -5.33 8.50
C MET A 232 5.07 -4.27 8.98
N ILE A 233 5.45 -3.56 10.01
CA ILE A 233 4.63 -2.51 10.59
C ILE A 233 5.42 -1.21 10.54
N VAL A 234 4.82 -0.17 10.00
CA VAL A 234 5.36 1.19 10.06
C VAL A 234 4.45 2.04 10.93
N GLU A 235 5.00 2.65 11.97
CA GLU A 235 4.28 3.62 12.81
C GLU A 235 4.97 4.97 12.73
N TYR A 236 4.17 6.03 12.76
CA TYR A 236 4.65 7.40 12.83
C TYR A 236 3.56 8.34 13.34
N GLN A 237 3.95 9.56 13.68
CA GLN A 237 3.08 10.56 14.27
C GLN A 237 3.03 11.83 13.41
N ALA A 238 1.86 12.48 13.42
CA ALA A 238 1.66 13.79 12.83
C ALA A 238 0.83 14.67 13.74
N ALA A 239 1.15 15.96 13.82
CA ALA A 239 0.45 16.92 14.65
C ALA A 239 -0.57 17.73 13.83
N VAL A 240 -1.78 17.91 14.36
CA VAL A 240 -2.79 18.83 13.82
C VAL A 240 -2.42 20.25 14.28
N ILE A 241 -1.82 21.04 13.39
CA ILE A 241 -1.23 22.35 13.72
C ILE A 241 -2.03 23.55 13.22
N ASP A 242 -3.10 23.34 12.45
CA ASP A 242 -3.96 24.41 11.96
C ASP A 242 -5.39 24.23 12.49
N ALA A 243 -5.87 25.24 13.22
CA ALA A 243 -7.24 25.29 13.73
C ALA A 243 -8.30 25.32 12.60
N ALA A 244 -7.93 25.78 11.40
CA ALA A 244 -8.81 25.81 10.23
C ALA A 244 -9.21 24.41 9.73
N LEU A 245 -8.52 23.35 10.18
CA LEU A 245 -8.90 21.96 9.92
C LEU A 245 -10.15 21.51 10.69
N ALA A 246 -10.60 22.29 11.66
CA ALA A 246 -11.80 21.98 12.42
C ALA A 246 -13.02 21.75 11.51
N GLY A 247 -13.64 20.58 11.58
CA GLY A 247 -14.75 20.16 10.71
C GLY A 247 -14.32 19.60 9.35
N GLN A 248 -13.01 19.47 9.08
CA GLN A 248 -12.47 18.90 7.85
C GLN A 248 -11.93 17.50 8.09
N LYS A 249 -11.57 16.84 7.00
CA LYS A 249 -10.94 15.52 7.02
C LYS A 249 -9.47 15.62 6.69
N VAL A 250 -8.69 14.77 7.33
CA VAL A 250 -7.26 14.58 7.02
C VAL A 250 -7.13 13.33 6.16
N HIS A 251 -6.62 13.54 4.96
CA HIS A 251 -6.28 12.49 4.02
C HIS A 251 -4.81 12.12 4.13
N ASN A 252 -4.55 10.81 4.07
CA ASN A 252 -3.20 10.29 4.12
C ASN A 252 -3.08 9.01 3.31
N THR A 253 -2.16 8.98 2.34
CA THR A 253 -1.97 7.91 1.37
C THR A 253 -0.60 7.26 1.55
N ALA A 254 -0.56 5.93 1.58
CA ALA A 254 0.65 5.13 1.61
C ALA A 254 0.73 4.25 0.36
N VAL A 255 1.88 4.21 -0.29
CA VAL A 255 2.16 3.36 -1.45
C VAL A 255 3.36 2.47 -1.13
N ALA A 256 3.14 1.16 -1.11
CA ALA A 256 4.21 0.17 -1.03
C ALA A 256 4.58 -0.35 -2.42
N ASP A 257 5.85 -0.55 -2.67
CA ASP A 257 6.39 -1.16 -3.89
C ASP A 257 7.50 -2.15 -3.54
N SER A 258 7.92 -2.94 -4.51
CA SER A 258 9.00 -3.92 -4.38
C SER A 258 9.85 -3.97 -5.64
N SER A 259 10.93 -4.75 -5.63
CA SER A 259 11.75 -4.98 -6.83
C SER A 259 10.94 -5.55 -8.00
N GLU A 260 9.83 -6.19 -7.75
CA GLU A 260 8.91 -6.76 -8.72
C GLU A 260 7.98 -5.73 -9.39
N LYS A 261 8.02 -4.46 -8.92
CA LYS A 261 7.29 -3.32 -9.52
C LYS A 261 5.78 -3.49 -9.65
N ILE A 262 5.16 -4.01 -8.58
CA ILE A 262 3.70 -4.14 -8.46
C ILE A 262 3.27 -3.40 -7.19
N PRO A 263 3.01 -2.08 -7.28
CA PRO A 263 2.68 -1.28 -6.13
C PRO A 263 1.29 -1.58 -5.58
N ALA A 264 1.13 -1.35 -4.28
CA ALA A 264 -0.15 -1.38 -3.58
C ALA A 264 -0.35 -0.10 -2.77
N THR A 265 -1.59 0.35 -2.64
CA THR A 265 -1.95 1.59 -1.97
C THR A 265 -2.87 1.31 -0.78
N GLY A 266 -2.60 1.99 0.33
CA GLY A 266 -3.47 2.06 1.49
C GLY A 266 -3.74 3.52 1.86
N GLU A 267 -4.97 3.83 2.21
CA GLU A 267 -5.42 5.18 2.51
C GLU A 267 -6.14 5.24 3.85
N THR A 268 -6.05 6.39 4.52
CA THR A 268 -6.90 6.72 5.65
C THR A 268 -7.50 8.10 5.47
N GLU A 269 -8.72 8.22 5.93
CA GLU A 269 -9.41 9.49 6.08
C GLU A 269 -9.88 9.60 7.53
N THR A 270 -9.50 10.67 8.23
CA THR A 270 -9.89 10.88 9.63
C THR A 270 -10.42 12.30 9.82
N GLU A 271 -11.43 12.46 10.69
CA GLU A 271 -12.11 13.73 10.90
C GLU A 271 -11.38 14.55 11.99
N VAL A 272 -11.25 15.87 11.76
CA VAL A 272 -10.86 16.83 12.79
C VAL A 272 -12.13 17.48 13.33
N HIS A 273 -12.47 17.19 14.58
CA HIS A 273 -13.67 17.73 15.21
C HIS A 273 -13.55 19.24 15.45
N SER A 274 -14.62 19.97 15.10
CA SER A 274 -14.83 21.36 15.47
C SER A 274 -15.82 21.45 16.63
N PRO A 275 -15.67 22.43 17.53
CA PRO A 275 -16.73 22.77 18.47
C PRO A 275 -18.00 23.22 17.74
N ILE A 276 -19.15 22.97 18.36
CA ILE A 276 -20.46 23.40 17.87
C ILE A 276 -21.11 24.25 18.95
N LEU A 277 -21.22 25.56 18.70
CA LEU A 277 -21.90 26.47 19.61
C LEU A 277 -23.42 26.48 19.32
N GLU A 278 -24.17 26.46 20.41
CA GLU A 278 -25.61 26.76 20.41
C GLU A 278 -25.85 28.04 21.23
N ILE A 279 -26.68 28.92 20.75
CA ILE A 279 -27.18 30.05 21.51
C ILE A 279 -28.71 30.04 21.56
N VAL A 280 -29.25 30.13 22.78
CA VAL A 280 -30.71 30.23 23.01
C VAL A 280 -31.00 31.55 23.69
N LYS A 281 -31.94 32.36 23.16
CA LYS A 281 -32.39 33.62 23.72
C LYS A 281 -33.81 33.50 24.18
N GLU A 282 -34.05 33.86 25.44
CA GLU A 282 -35.35 33.82 26.08
C GLU A 282 -35.69 35.18 26.69
N SER A 283 -36.98 35.51 26.76
CA SER A 283 -37.50 36.66 27.48
C SER A 283 -38.42 36.20 28.62
N ASP A 284 -38.54 36.95 29.69
CA ASP A 284 -39.41 36.62 30.82
C ASP A 284 -40.90 36.70 30.48
N LYS A 285 -41.29 37.50 29.47
CA LYS A 285 -42.65 37.65 28.96
C LYS A 285 -42.65 37.72 27.43
N LYS A 286 -43.85 37.49 26.86
CA LYS A 286 -44.10 37.63 25.40
C LYS A 286 -44.61 39.02 25.02
N GLU A 287 -45.21 39.73 25.94
CA GLU A 287 -45.82 41.05 25.72
C GLU A 287 -45.44 42.02 26.84
N TYR A 288 -45.12 43.26 26.51
CA TYR A 288 -44.74 44.33 27.40
C TYR A 288 -45.51 45.62 27.09
N ALA A 289 -45.80 46.40 28.12
CA ALA A 289 -46.39 47.70 27.96
C ALA A 289 -45.27 48.79 27.77
N SER A 290 -45.63 49.92 27.17
CA SER A 290 -44.68 51.08 27.09
C SER A 290 -44.26 51.50 28.49
N GLY A 291 -42.93 51.74 28.67
CA GLY A 291 -42.32 52.04 29.95
C GLY A 291 -42.00 50.81 30.83
N GLU A 292 -42.42 49.61 30.44
CA GLU A 292 -42.12 48.41 31.19
C GLU A 292 -40.69 47.94 30.97
N LYS A 293 -40.12 47.22 31.95
CA LYS A 293 -38.86 46.54 31.87
C LYS A 293 -39.10 45.07 31.50
N GLY A 294 -38.33 44.58 30.57
CA GLY A 294 -38.25 43.16 30.24
C GLY A 294 -36.88 42.58 30.58
N TYR A 295 -36.84 41.32 30.86
CA TYR A 295 -35.62 40.61 31.18
C TYR A 295 -35.33 39.61 30.06
N TYR A 296 -34.09 39.64 29.55
CA TYR A 296 -33.62 38.68 28.57
C TYR A 296 -32.51 37.83 29.14
N LYS A 297 -32.50 36.59 28.69
CA LYS A 297 -31.48 35.62 29.03
C LYS A 297 -30.96 34.97 27.75
N LEU A 298 -29.63 35.01 27.57
CA LEU A 298 -28.92 34.24 26.57
C LEU A 298 -28.27 33.03 27.25
N THR A 299 -28.36 31.86 26.64
CA THR A 299 -27.63 30.67 27.09
C THR A 299 -26.79 30.18 25.93
N VAL A 300 -25.47 30.15 26.09
CA VAL A 300 -24.51 29.64 25.14
C VAL A 300 -23.96 28.32 25.62
N ARG A 301 -23.96 27.29 24.79
CA ARG A 301 -23.47 25.95 25.07
C ARG A 301 -22.57 25.47 23.96
N GLN A 302 -21.63 24.61 24.30
CA GLN A 302 -20.89 23.79 23.36
C GLN A 302 -21.53 22.39 23.35
N LEU A 303 -21.88 21.85 22.16
CA LEU A 303 -22.71 20.66 22.01
C LEU A 303 -21.91 19.39 21.67
N ARG A 304 -20.63 19.50 21.36
CA ARG A 304 -19.79 18.35 21.00
C ARG A 304 -18.92 17.94 22.16
N GLU A 305 -19.04 16.67 22.57
CA GLU A 305 -18.09 16.05 23.51
C GLU A 305 -16.66 16.18 22.94
N ASP A 306 -15.63 16.08 23.72
CA ASP A 306 -14.20 16.02 23.38
C ASP A 306 -13.54 17.31 22.87
N VAL A 307 -14.28 18.35 22.54
CA VAL A 307 -13.71 19.62 22.09
C VAL A 307 -14.02 20.74 23.06
N THR A 308 -13.17 21.75 23.06
CA THR A 308 -13.31 22.92 23.91
C THR A 308 -13.22 24.17 23.04
N ASP A 309 -14.24 25.01 23.13
CA ASP A 309 -14.18 26.36 22.58
C ASP A 309 -13.33 27.25 23.47
N GLN A 310 -12.64 28.21 22.87
CA GLN A 310 -11.85 29.21 23.59
C GLN A 310 -12.26 30.61 23.15
N ASN A 311 -12.08 31.59 24.07
CA ASN A 311 -12.30 32.99 23.78
C ASN A 311 -13.72 33.30 23.24
N ILE A 312 -14.74 32.79 23.94
CA ILE A 312 -16.13 32.96 23.53
C ILE A 312 -16.49 34.44 23.53
N VAL A 313 -16.98 34.91 22.39
CA VAL A 313 -17.53 36.26 22.22
C VAL A 313 -19.03 36.15 22.03
N ILE A 314 -19.80 36.96 22.77
CA ILE A 314 -21.26 37.01 22.67
C ILE A 314 -21.65 38.40 22.23
N GLU A 315 -22.40 38.53 21.14
CA GLU A 315 -22.94 39.77 20.62
C GLU A 315 -24.46 39.69 20.63
N ASP A 316 -25.09 40.78 21.07
CA ASP A 316 -26.56 40.96 21.02
C ASP A 316 -26.90 42.35 20.54
N LYS A 317 -27.94 42.45 19.72
CA LYS A 317 -28.43 43.70 19.15
C LYS A 317 -29.94 43.76 19.14
N LEU A 318 -30.49 44.87 19.60
CA LEU A 318 -31.90 45.21 19.41
C LEU A 318 -32.12 45.74 17.98
N GLU A 319 -32.79 44.95 17.14
CA GLU A 319 -33.06 45.35 15.75
C GLU A 319 -34.24 46.28 15.60
N THR A 320 -35.10 46.35 16.62
CA THR A 320 -36.35 47.14 16.59
C THR A 320 -36.23 48.43 17.40
N GLN A 321 -36.63 49.54 16.84
CA GLN A 321 -36.73 50.82 17.56
C GLN A 321 -37.83 50.79 18.63
N GLY A 322 -37.64 51.53 19.70
CA GLY A 322 -38.62 51.61 20.80
C GLY A 322 -38.24 50.78 22.05
N ALA A 323 -37.05 50.21 22.06
CA ALA A 323 -36.50 49.59 23.25
C ALA A 323 -35.04 50.03 23.45
N SER A 324 -34.56 49.98 24.69
CA SER A 324 -33.18 50.33 25.06
C SER A 324 -32.63 49.34 26.10
N ILE A 325 -31.40 48.92 25.94
CA ILE A 325 -30.69 48.05 26.86
C ILE A 325 -30.28 48.89 28.10
N VAL A 326 -30.48 48.34 29.30
CA VAL A 326 -29.97 48.90 30.56
C VAL A 326 -28.54 48.37 30.75
N LYS A 327 -27.51 49.15 30.40
CA LYS A 327 -26.10 48.72 30.33
C LYS A 327 -25.60 48.14 31.64
N ASP A 328 -25.94 48.73 32.75
CA ASP A 328 -25.50 48.30 34.08
C ASP A 328 -26.21 47.01 34.59
N SER A 329 -27.17 46.51 33.82
CA SER A 329 -27.90 45.29 34.15
C SER A 329 -27.28 44.03 33.54
N ILE A 330 -26.29 44.16 32.66
CA ILE A 330 -25.69 43.05 31.93
C ILE A 330 -24.83 42.22 32.92
N PHE A 331 -25.18 40.96 33.04
CA PHE A 331 -24.56 40.07 33.97
C PHE A 331 -24.20 38.74 33.32
N VAL A 332 -22.94 38.29 33.46
CA VAL A 332 -22.39 37.10 32.76
C VAL A 332 -21.96 36.05 33.79
N LYS A 333 -22.40 34.81 33.56
CA LYS A 333 -22.03 33.64 34.37
C LYS A 333 -21.54 32.48 33.49
N LYS A 334 -20.57 31.74 33.99
CA LYS A 334 -20.24 30.39 33.51
C LYS A 334 -20.61 29.39 34.59
N ASN A 335 -21.46 28.41 34.25
CA ASN A 335 -21.94 27.37 35.19
C ASN A 335 -22.45 27.92 36.52
N GLY A 336 -23.15 29.05 36.49
CA GLY A 336 -23.68 29.73 37.69
C GLY A 336 -22.68 30.62 38.41
N ILE A 337 -21.41 30.66 38.05
CA ILE A 337 -20.37 31.52 38.66
C ILE A 337 -20.15 32.73 37.77
N GLU A 338 -20.17 33.94 38.40
CA GLU A 338 -19.96 35.23 37.72
C GLU A 338 -18.58 35.30 37.06
N LEU A 339 -18.52 35.71 35.78
CA LEU A 339 -17.30 36.01 35.05
C LEU A 339 -16.89 37.47 35.23
N LYS A 340 -16.18 37.76 36.32
CA LYS A 340 -15.78 39.15 36.72
C LYS A 340 -14.80 39.79 35.75
N ASP A 341 -14.03 38.96 34.99
CA ASP A 341 -13.01 39.44 34.07
C ASP A 341 -13.56 39.61 32.61
N ALA A 342 -14.85 39.35 32.41
CA ALA A 342 -15.49 39.55 31.13
C ALA A 342 -15.47 41.03 30.76
N LYS A 343 -15.03 41.36 29.52
CA LYS A 343 -15.06 42.71 29.02
C LYS A 343 -16.38 42.93 28.26
N ILE A 344 -17.17 43.92 28.78
CA ILE A 344 -18.49 44.22 28.23
C ILE A 344 -18.43 45.60 27.61
N GLU A 345 -18.68 45.67 26.31
CA GLU A 345 -18.89 46.93 25.58
C GLU A 345 -20.38 47.00 25.20
N ALA A 346 -21.09 48.03 25.73
CA ALA A 346 -22.54 48.13 25.53
C ALA A 346 -22.98 49.56 25.24
N ASP A 347 -23.98 49.69 24.39
CA ASP A 347 -24.74 50.92 24.15
C ASP A 347 -26.25 50.65 24.39
N ASP A 348 -27.09 51.64 24.04
CA ASP A 348 -28.56 51.52 24.21
C ASP A 348 -29.20 50.46 23.28
N THR A 349 -28.47 50.01 22.27
CA THR A 349 -28.99 49.16 21.17
C THR A 349 -28.39 47.76 21.13
N GLY A 350 -27.25 47.56 21.81
CA GLY A 350 -26.55 46.27 21.77
C GLY A 350 -25.38 46.17 22.74
N PHE A 351 -24.74 45.02 22.75
CA PHE A 351 -23.52 44.79 23.47
C PHE A 351 -22.66 43.74 22.83
N VAL A 352 -21.36 43.80 23.09
CA VAL A 352 -20.37 42.75 22.77
C VAL A 352 -19.68 42.36 24.08
N ILE A 353 -19.63 41.06 24.36
CA ILE A 353 -18.99 40.50 25.56
C ILE A 353 -17.84 39.60 25.12
N GLN A 354 -16.61 39.98 25.45
CA GLN A 354 -15.45 39.11 25.40
C GLN A 354 -15.36 38.39 26.74
N THR A 355 -15.80 37.14 26.79
CA THR A 355 -15.97 36.42 28.05
C THR A 355 -14.65 36.01 28.70
N GLY A 356 -13.57 35.83 27.89
CA GLY A 356 -12.30 35.26 28.33
C GLY A 356 -12.41 33.79 28.80
N ALA A 357 -13.59 33.20 28.65
CA ALA A 357 -13.89 31.83 29.09
C ALA A 357 -13.79 30.83 27.93
N SER A 358 -13.55 29.57 28.28
CA SER A 358 -13.69 28.41 27.45
C SER A 358 -15.00 27.67 27.72
N LEU A 359 -15.55 26.96 26.74
CA LEU A 359 -16.68 26.04 26.91
C LEU A 359 -16.25 24.62 26.50
N SER A 360 -16.32 23.70 27.44
CA SER A 360 -16.21 22.26 27.21
C SER A 360 -17.59 21.62 27.22
N ASP A 361 -17.63 20.31 27.01
CA ASP A 361 -18.88 19.55 27.17
C ASP A 361 -19.56 19.85 28.54
N MET A 362 -20.87 19.97 28.51
CA MET A 362 -21.71 20.32 29.65
C MET A 362 -21.53 21.77 30.23
N ASP A 363 -20.58 22.54 29.78
CA ASP A 363 -20.43 23.93 30.15
C ASP A 363 -21.49 24.82 29.51
N LYS A 364 -21.90 25.87 30.22
CA LYS A 364 -22.75 26.93 29.68
C LYS A 364 -22.32 28.32 30.16
N ILE A 365 -22.46 29.31 29.27
CA ILE A 365 -22.41 30.72 29.63
C ILE A 365 -23.81 31.27 29.57
N GLU A 366 -24.22 32.00 30.62
CA GLU A 366 -25.52 32.65 30.71
C GLU A 366 -25.29 34.17 30.80
N VAL A 367 -25.96 34.93 29.94
CA VAL A 367 -25.99 36.40 29.96
C VAL A 367 -27.42 36.81 30.28
N CYS A 368 -27.60 37.61 31.34
CA CYS A 368 -28.87 38.18 31.69
C CYS A 368 -28.79 39.73 31.62
N TYR A 369 -29.81 40.37 31.12
CA TYR A 369 -29.86 41.84 31.04
C TYR A 369 -31.30 42.36 30.98
N GLU A 370 -31.47 43.63 31.33
CA GLU A 370 -32.75 44.34 31.26
C GLU A 370 -32.88 45.21 30.00
N VAL A 371 -34.10 45.29 29.49
CA VAL A 371 -34.50 46.19 28.37
C VAL A 371 -35.70 47.01 28.84
N VAL A 372 -35.71 48.31 28.53
CA VAL A 372 -36.84 49.20 28.74
C VAL A 372 -37.55 49.44 27.41
N PHE A 373 -38.84 49.18 27.37
CA PHE A 373 -39.71 49.45 26.20
C PHE A 373 -40.26 50.86 26.24
N LYS A 374 -40.04 51.66 25.19
CA LYS A 374 -40.42 53.09 25.06
C LYS A 374 -41.83 53.23 24.56
#